data_f1b60adaa2f7e17173731ba381aa2c2f
#
_entry.id   f1b60adaa2f7e17173731ba381aa2c2f
#
_cell.length_a   1.000
_cell.length_b   1.000
_cell.length_c   1.000
_cell.angle_alpha   90.00
_cell.angle_beta   90.00
_cell.angle_gamma   90.00
#
_symmetry.space_group_name_H-M   'P 1'
#
loop_
_entity.id
_entity.type
_entity.pdbx_description
1 polymer ?
#
loop_
_entity_poly.entity_id
_entity_poly.type
_entity_poly.pdbx_seq_one_letter_code
_entity_poly.pdbx_strand_id
1 'polypeptide(L)'
;MNTINFFFNSFGTTIVIPTTIFIIALFVGYDPKKSLLYGLYAGIGLTGFSWIINQFTPIVIKIVYKMVNNTGIKRPIVDIGWEAGAVASFGSAIGLTFFIFGLLVEIILFATRITKVFMPSNLWNNFVFMLWGSLAFYVTHDWWLSLGLSFFMLLYTLLFAEIQADRWSTYYKSKNITVCSAQNIVQTIPAILLDPLWNRLGFNRTTLTPTTLKHKLGIFGESPILGAALGLFISLIANIKELNQVSAWEQIFQFTIQLSAVITIFPLIATVFNMAFTPLAEQIDKSRKQKQKSNLGIEINPIHDKKRWFLAVDDSVGYGESATIISGIVLIPIMLILAFLLPGNKTLPIVDLVFLPFMVESIVAITNGNILKIIATSIVWFSLGLYTASWLGPIYTHAIAHYGVTIPAGVILVTSFSLMAQPFNALIFTAFISRNPFWISLCIIIYLTSLLILRRYRPQIWTYLNKMAAKNIQIKHKSSFQK
;
A
#
# COMPACT_ATOMS: atom_id res chain seq x y z
N MET A 1 18.86 -10.19 -23.22
CA MET A 1 17.44 -9.98 -22.84
C MET A 1 16.65 -11.28 -22.78
N ASN A 2 16.79 -12.21 -23.71
CA ASN A 2 16.05 -13.48 -23.67
C ASN A 2 16.31 -14.38 -22.46
N THR A 3 17.52 -14.41 -21.91
CA THR A 3 17.88 -15.28 -20.79
C THR A 3 17.26 -14.83 -19.46
N ILE A 4 17.21 -13.52 -19.20
CA ILE A 4 16.58 -12.95 -17.99
C ILE A 4 15.06 -13.15 -18.03
N ASN A 5 14.43 -12.86 -19.17
CA ASN A 5 13.00 -13.11 -19.36
C ASN A 5 12.68 -14.61 -19.24
N PHE A 6 13.53 -15.47 -19.78
CA PHE A 6 13.37 -16.92 -19.65
C PHE A 6 13.45 -17.37 -18.19
N PHE A 7 14.41 -16.85 -17.41
CA PHE A 7 14.55 -17.16 -15.99
C PHE A 7 13.30 -16.74 -15.18
N PHE A 8 12.85 -15.49 -15.34
CA PHE A 8 11.65 -15.00 -14.63
C PHE A 8 10.37 -15.74 -15.07
N ASN A 9 10.21 -16.01 -16.34
CA ASN A 9 9.05 -16.74 -16.85
C ASN A 9 9.07 -18.21 -16.45
N SER A 10 10.26 -18.83 -16.31
CA SER A 10 10.40 -20.24 -15.92
C SER A 10 10.22 -20.46 -14.44
N PHE A 11 10.72 -19.56 -13.58
CA PHE A 11 10.70 -19.73 -12.13
C PHE A 11 9.61 -18.94 -11.42
N GLY A 12 9.10 -17.86 -12.03
CA GLY A 12 8.08 -17.00 -11.47
C GLY A 12 8.51 -16.22 -10.21
N THR A 13 7.68 -15.30 -9.79
CA THR A 13 7.91 -14.46 -8.59
C THR A 13 8.01 -15.29 -7.31
N THR A 14 7.31 -16.40 -7.24
CA THR A 14 7.25 -17.30 -6.08
C THR A 14 8.58 -17.97 -5.77
N ILE A 15 9.52 -18.05 -6.70
CA ILE A 15 10.87 -18.59 -6.52
C ILE A 15 11.91 -17.48 -6.48
N VAL A 16 11.77 -16.48 -7.35
CA VAL A 16 12.75 -15.39 -7.48
C VAL A 16 12.83 -14.57 -6.20
N ILE A 17 11.71 -14.20 -5.59
CA ILE A 17 11.68 -13.37 -4.38
C ILE A 17 12.25 -14.12 -3.17
N PRO A 18 11.86 -15.37 -2.85
CA PRO A 18 12.51 -16.14 -1.79
C PRO A 18 14.01 -16.28 -1.97
N THR A 19 14.46 -16.54 -3.20
CA THR A 19 15.90 -16.66 -3.50
C THR A 19 16.62 -15.33 -3.25
N THR A 20 16.00 -14.21 -3.62
CA THR A 20 16.55 -12.88 -3.37
C THR A 20 16.63 -12.57 -1.88
N ILE A 21 15.60 -12.89 -1.10
CA ILE A 21 15.59 -12.72 0.37
C ILE A 21 16.65 -13.61 1.02
N PHE A 22 16.79 -14.85 0.57
CA PHE A 22 17.86 -15.76 1.02
C PHE A 22 19.24 -15.12 0.82
N ILE A 23 19.52 -14.60 -0.38
CA ILE A 23 20.79 -13.95 -0.72
C ILE A 23 21.01 -12.71 0.14
N ILE A 24 20.00 -11.84 0.28
CA ILE A 24 20.08 -10.65 1.13
C ILE A 24 20.39 -11.03 2.58
N ALA A 25 19.72 -12.05 3.12
CA ALA A 25 19.96 -12.51 4.48
C ALA A 25 21.41 -12.98 4.71
N LEU A 26 22.00 -13.67 3.73
CA LEU A 26 23.42 -14.03 3.76
C LEU A 26 24.33 -12.79 3.79
N PHE A 27 24.06 -11.80 2.94
CA PHE A 27 24.83 -10.55 2.91
C PHE A 27 24.70 -9.73 4.20
N VAL A 28 23.54 -9.79 4.87
CA VAL A 28 23.32 -9.13 6.17
C VAL A 28 24.02 -9.86 7.32
N GLY A 29 24.54 -11.08 7.08
CA GLY A 29 25.35 -11.83 8.03
C GLY A 29 24.59 -12.91 8.82
N TYR A 30 23.44 -13.36 8.33
CA TYR A 30 22.77 -14.54 8.88
C TYR A 30 23.45 -15.83 8.40
N ASP A 31 23.39 -16.85 9.23
CA ASP A 31 23.83 -18.19 8.84
C ASP A 31 22.93 -18.75 7.71
N PRO A 32 23.45 -19.68 6.86
CA PRO A 32 22.71 -20.20 5.71
C PRO A 32 21.36 -20.83 6.07
N LYS A 33 21.25 -21.47 7.25
CA LYS A 33 19.99 -22.12 7.68
C LYS A 33 18.90 -21.10 7.96
N LYS A 34 19.23 -20.01 8.68
CA LYS A 34 18.29 -18.92 8.93
C LYS A 34 17.97 -18.16 7.66
N SER A 35 18.95 -17.90 6.82
CA SER A 35 18.75 -17.25 5.52
C SER A 35 17.77 -18.02 4.65
N LEU A 36 17.91 -19.36 4.60
CA LEU A 36 16.97 -20.24 3.90
C LEU A 36 15.56 -20.15 4.48
N LEU A 37 15.46 -20.16 5.82
CA LEU A 37 14.16 -20.06 6.50
C LEU A 37 13.44 -18.74 6.16
N TYR A 38 14.16 -17.60 6.13
CA TYR A 38 13.58 -16.31 5.75
C TYR A 38 13.14 -16.28 4.29
N GLY A 39 13.93 -16.84 3.38
CA GLY A 39 13.52 -17.05 2.00
C GLY A 39 12.25 -17.91 1.91
N LEU A 40 12.17 -19.01 2.63
CA LEU A 40 10.98 -19.87 2.65
C LEU A 40 9.74 -19.13 3.19
N TYR A 41 9.86 -18.34 4.25
CA TYR A 41 8.72 -17.53 4.75
C TYR A 41 8.20 -16.56 3.71
N ALA A 42 9.09 -15.92 2.94
CA ALA A 42 8.68 -15.07 1.82
C ALA A 42 7.91 -15.88 0.75
N GLY A 43 8.43 -17.05 0.36
CA GLY A 43 7.79 -17.93 -0.62
C GLY A 43 6.44 -18.47 -0.16
N ILE A 44 6.34 -18.90 1.10
CA ILE A 44 5.08 -19.38 1.69
C ILE A 44 4.03 -18.26 1.73
N GLY A 45 4.43 -17.07 2.16
CA GLY A 45 3.53 -15.92 2.20
C GLY A 45 3.00 -15.54 0.80
N LEU A 46 3.89 -15.42 -0.19
CA LEU A 46 3.50 -15.13 -1.58
C LEU A 46 2.60 -16.20 -2.18
N THR A 47 2.92 -17.47 -1.95
CA THR A 47 2.08 -18.59 -2.41
C THR A 47 0.71 -18.55 -1.76
N GLY A 48 0.65 -18.30 -0.45
CA GLY A 48 -0.61 -18.18 0.28
C GLY A 48 -1.48 -17.02 -0.22
N PHE A 49 -0.90 -15.86 -0.49
CA PHE A 49 -1.60 -14.74 -1.12
C PHE A 49 -2.14 -15.13 -2.50
N SER A 50 -1.30 -15.72 -3.34
CA SER A 50 -1.68 -16.14 -4.69
C SER A 50 -2.84 -17.14 -4.68
N TRP A 51 -2.84 -18.10 -3.75
CA TRP A 51 -3.94 -19.07 -3.61
C TRP A 51 -5.26 -18.38 -3.27
N ILE A 52 -5.27 -17.49 -2.28
CA ILE A 52 -6.49 -16.79 -1.91
C ILE A 52 -7.02 -15.99 -3.11
N ILE A 53 -6.15 -15.21 -3.75
CA ILE A 53 -6.57 -14.30 -4.80
C ILE A 53 -7.06 -15.05 -6.02
N ASN A 54 -6.34 -16.08 -6.48
CA ASN A 54 -6.75 -16.88 -7.63
C ASN A 54 -8.07 -17.62 -7.40
N GLN A 55 -8.38 -18.03 -6.17
CA GLN A 55 -9.65 -18.66 -5.85
C GLN A 55 -10.78 -17.65 -5.65
N PHE A 56 -10.49 -16.51 -5.05
CA PHE A 56 -11.50 -15.53 -4.67
C PHE A 56 -11.91 -14.60 -5.80
N THR A 57 -10.96 -14.17 -6.64
CA THR A 57 -11.20 -13.20 -7.73
C THR A 57 -12.32 -13.64 -8.69
N PRO A 58 -12.37 -14.89 -9.19
CA PRO A 58 -13.45 -15.33 -10.07
C PRO A 58 -14.83 -15.27 -9.42
N ILE A 59 -14.89 -15.53 -8.12
CA ILE A 59 -16.14 -15.50 -7.33
C ILE A 59 -16.63 -14.06 -7.21
N VAL A 60 -15.74 -13.14 -6.87
CA VAL A 60 -16.06 -11.72 -6.79
C VAL A 60 -16.57 -11.20 -8.12
N ILE A 61 -15.88 -11.50 -9.21
CA ILE A 61 -16.25 -11.08 -10.57
C ILE A 61 -17.69 -11.56 -10.87
N LYS A 62 -18.03 -12.81 -10.57
CA LYS A 62 -19.37 -13.34 -10.78
C LYS A 62 -20.45 -12.58 -10.01
N ILE A 63 -20.20 -12.27 -8.75
CA ILE A 63 -21.12 -11.50 -7.89
C ILE A 63 -21.31 -10.08 -8.41
N VAL A 64 -20.23 -9.44 -8.86
CA VAL A 64 -20.26 -8.09 -9.44
C VAL A 64 -21.08 -8.05 -10.71
N TYR A 65 -20.89 -9.00 -11.62
CA TYR A 65 -21.70 -9.09 -12.83
C TYR A 65 -23.18 -9.17 -12.50
N LYS A 66 -23.53 -10.04 -11.55
CA LYS A 66 -24.89 -10.22 -11.12
C LYS A 66 -25.43 -8.92 -10.51
N MET A 67 -24.64 -8.22 -9.71
CA MET A 67 -25.00 -6.94 -9.11
C MET A 67 -25.26 -5.87 -10.19
N VAL A 68 -24.38 -5.74 -11.17
CA VAL A 68 -24.52 -4.80 -12.30
C VAL A 68 -25.78 -5.11 -13.11
N ASN A 69 -26.00 -6.38 -13.43
CA ASN A 69 -27.18 -6.79 -14.20
C ASN A 69 -28.50 -6.57 -13.45
N ASN A 70 -28.52 -6.80 -12.15
CA ASN A 70 -29.73 -6.70 -11.35
C ASN A 70 -30.05 -5.29 -10.89
N THR A 71 -29.05 -4.43 -10.67
CA THR A 71 -29.26 -3.04 -10.24
C THR A 71 -29.28 -2.04 -11.40
N GLY A 72 -28.76 -2.42 -12.58
CA GLY A 72 -28.59 -1.51 -13.72
C GLY A 72 -27.45 -0.49 -13.52
N ILE A 73 -26.74 -0.53 -12.42
CA ILE A 73 -25.61 0.37 -12.13
C ILE A 73 -24.40 -0.09 -12.93
N LYS A 74 -24.16 0.60 -14.05
CA LYS A 74 -23.04 0.29 -14.93
C LYS A 74 -21.75 0.93 -14.40
N ARG A 75 -20.83 0.10 -13.94
CA ARG A 75 -19.44 0.47 -13.64
C ARG A 75 -18.53 -0.38 -14.52
N PRO A 76 -18.14 0.13 -15.72
CA PRO A 76 -17.48 -0.66 -16.75
C PRO A 76 -16.03 -1.05 -16.40
N ILE A 77 -15.44 -0.47 -15.37
CA ILE A 77 -14.07 -0.73 -14.94
C ILE A 77 -14.11 -1.51 -13.64
N VAL A 78 -13.66 -2.76 -13.67
CA VAL A 78 -13.68 -3.68 -12.53
C VAL A 78 -12.27 -3.85 -11.98
N ASP A 79 -12.15 -3.73 -10.67
CA ASP A 79 -10.93 -4.02 -9.95
C ASP A 79 -10.70 -5.54 -9.87
N ILE A 80 -9.58 -6.00 -10.45
CA ILE A 80 -9.16 -7.41 -10.49
C ILE A 80 -7.96 -7.71 -9.59
N GLY A 81 -7.53 -6.75 -8.81
CA GLY A 81 -6.41 -6.90 -7.89
C GLY A 81 -5.06 -6.42 -8.44
N TRP A 82 -4.13 -6.25 -7.52
CA TRP A 82 -2.78 -5.75 -7.78
C TRP A 82 -1.88 -6.77 -8.50
N GLU A 83 -2.21 -8.07 -8.44
CA GLU A 83 -1.40 -9.13 -9.05
C GLU A 83 -1.31 -8.98 -10.56
N ALA A 84 -2.39 -8.54 -11.19
CA ALA A 84 -2.39 -8.25 -12.62
C ALA A 84 -1.32 -7.20 -12.98
N GLY A 85 -1.19 -6.17 -12.13
CA GLY A 85 -0.12 -5.18 -12.25
C GLY A 85 1.28 -5.77 -12.03
N ALA A 86 1.42 -6.68 -11.07
CA ALA A 86 2.70 -7.34 -10.82
C ALA A 86 3.12 -8.22 -12.02
N VAL A 87 2.22 -9.03 -12.57
CA VAL A 87 2.47 -9.83 -13.77
C VAL A 87 2.90 -8.94 -14.93
N ALA A 88 2.18 -7.86 -15.22
CA ALA A 88 2.52 -6.92 -16.28
C ALA A 88 3.89 -6.26 -16.06
N SER A 89 4.24 -5.92 -14.82
CA SER A 89 5.53 -5.33 -14.46
C SER A 89 6.70 -6.23 -14.81
N PHE A 90 6.61 -7.49 -14.39
CA PHE A 90 7.64 -8.50 -14.68
C PHE A 90 7.61 -8.99 -16.12
N GLY A 91 6.47 -8.88 -16.82
CA GLY A 91 6.33 -9.18 -18.24
C GLY A 91 6.89 -8.10 -19.18
N SER A 92 7.28 -6.94 -18.67
CA SER A 92 7.76 -5.82 -19.47
C SER A 92 9.29 -5.66 -19.41
N ALA A 93 9.90 -5.31 -20.54
CA ALA A 93 11.33 -5.04 -20.61
C ALA A 93 11.74 -3.80 -19.78
N ILE A 94 10.89 -2.78 -19.72
CA ILE A 94 11.09 -1.59 -18.85
C ILE A 94 11.09 -2.01 -17.40
N GLY A 95 10.11 -2.81 -16.98
CA GLY A 95 10.03 -3.31 -15.62
C GLY A 95 11.27 -4.08 -15.20
N LEU A 96 11.70 -5.05 -16.00
CA LEU A 96 12.89 -5.85 -15.72
C LEU A 96 14.17 -5.00 -15.69
N THR A 97 14.29 -4.02 -16.57
CA THR A 97 15.44 -3.08 -16.56
C THR A 97 15.44 -2.26 -15.26
N PHE A 98 14.28 -1.72 -14.89
CA PHE A 98 14.18 -0.97 -13.62
C PHE A 98 14.44 -1.87 -12.41
N PHE A 99 14.00 -3.12 -12.40
CA PHE A 99 14.24 -4.05 -11.29
C PHE A 99 15.73 -4.20 -10.98
N ILE A 100 16.56 -4.31 -12.01
CA ILE A 100 18.02 -4.44 -11.87
C ILE A 100 18.66 -3.11 -11.44
N PHE A 101 18.39 -2.05 -12.18
CA PHE A 101 19.04 -0.75 -11.98
C PHE A 101 18.43 0.05 -10.83
N GLY A 102 17.16 -0.14 -10.49
CA GLY A 102 16.48 0.50 -9.37
C GLY A 102 17.18 0.22 -8.05
N LEU A 103 17.52 -1.03 -7.77
CA LEU A 103 18.26 -1.41 -6.57
C LEU A 103 19.66 -0.75 -6.52
N LEU A 104 20.35 -0.67 -7.64
CA LEU A 104 21.65 0.02 -7.70
C LEU A 104 21.50 1.51 -7.39
N VAL A 105 20.48 2.15 -7.95
CA VAL A 105 20.19 3.57 -7.68
C VAL A 105 19.83 3.78 -6.21
N GLU A 106 19.03 2.93 -5.60
CA GLU A 106 18.72 2.98 -4.16
C GLU A 106 19.96 2.91 -3.29
N ILE A 107 20.86 1.96 -3.60
CA ILE A 107 22.16 1.83 -2.90
C ILE A 107 22.97 3.10 -3.05
N ILE A 108 23.07 3.67 -4.25
CA ILE A 108 23.82 4.91 -4.53
C ILE A 108 23.19 6.08 -3.76
N LEU A 109 21.88 6.25 -3.81
CA LEU A 109 21.17 7.34 -3.12
C LEU A 109 21.38 7.27 -1.60
N PHE A 110 21.37 6.07 -1.04
CA PHE A 110 21.63 5.86 0.38
C PHE A 110 23.11 6.08 0.74
N ALA A 111 24.05 5.51 -0.02
CA ALA A 111 25.49 5.65 0.21
C ALA A 111 25.95 7.12 0.10
N THR A 112 25.42 7.87 -0.86
CA THR A 112 25.66 9.31 -1.04
C THR A 112 24.89 10.19 -0.05
N ARG A 113 24.09 9.59 0.84
CA ARG A 113 23.24 10.28 1.83
C ARG A 113 22.24 11.27 1.20
N ILE A 114 21.82 11.01 -0.03
CA ILE A 114 20.74 11.75 -0.68
C ILE A 114 19.43 11.45 0.03
N THR A 115 19.20 10.20 0.40
CA THR A 115 18.11 9.77 1.27
C THR A 115 18.61 9.23 2.61
N LYS A 116 17.75 9.27 3.62
CA LYS A 116 17.94 8.63 4.92
C LYS A 116 17.16 7.32 5.04
N VAL A 117 16.46 6.94 4.00
CA VAL A 117 15.70 5.71 3.92
C VAL A 117 16.45 4.74 3.02
N PHE A 118 16.67 3.52 3.51
CA PHE A 118 17.24 2.42 2.75
C PHE A 118 16.18 1.34 2.56
N MET A 119 15.94 0.91 1.33
CA MET A 119 14.83 0.03 0.95
C MET A 119 15.29 -1.31 0.31
N PRO A 120 16.24 -2.07 0.90
CA PRO A 120 16.73 -3.29 0.26
C PRO A 120 15.75 -4.46 0.37
N SER A 121 14.91 -4.46 1.42
CA SER A 121 13.95 -5.52 1.70
C SER A 121 12.65 -5.37 0.93
N ASN A 122 12.48 -4.25 0.23
CA ASN A 122 11.24 -3.91 -0.44
C ASN A 122 11.30 -4.16 -1.95
N LEU A 123 12.04 -5.18 -2.36
CA LEU A 123 12.13 -5.61 -3.76
C LEU A 123 10.76 -5.91 -4.37
N TRP A 124 9.82 -6.39 -3.53
CA TRP A 124 8.45 -6.63 -3.93
C TRP A 124 7.72 -5.35 -4.30
N ASN A 125 7.87 -4.28 -3.51
CA ASN A 125 7.21 -3.00 -3.81
C ASN A 125 7.80 -2.28 -5.02
N ASN A 126 8.98 -2.68 -5.49
CA ASN A 126 9.57 -2.15 -6.72
C ASN A 126 8.70 -2.44 -7.96
N PHE A 127 7.85 -3.48 -7.95
CA PHE A 127 6.95 -3.76 -9.06
C PHE A 127 5.99 -2.60 -9.36
N VAL A 128 5.64 -1.78 -8.37
CA VAL A 128 4.78 -0.61 -8.58
C VAL A 128 5.48 0.42 -9.46
N PHE A 129 6.78 0.69 -9.24
CA PHE A 129 7.56 1.58 -10.09
C PHE A 129 7.76 1.00 -11.49
N MET A 130 7.99 -0.32 -11.54
CA MET A 130 8.07 -1.07 -12.80
C MET A 130 6.77 -0.95 -13.59
N LEU A 131 5.61 -1.09 -12.92
CA LEU A 131 4.30 -0.97 -13.55
C LEU A 131 4.09 0.40 -14.19
N TRP A 132 4.32 1.48 -13.44
CA TRP A 132 4.10 2.84 -13.97
C TRP A 132 5.00 3.13 -15.19
N GLY A 133 6.25 2.66 -15.17
CA GLY A 133 7.12 2.72 -16.35
C GLY A 133 6.63 1.89 -17.51
N SER A 134 6.11 0.69 -17.23
CA SER A 134 5.54 -0.20 -18.26
C SER A 134 4.30 0.41 -18.92
N LEU A 135 3.40 1.01 -18.13
CA LEU A 135 2.24 1.75 -18.62
C LEU A 135 2.67 2.95 -19.49
N ALA A 136 3.69 3.70 -19.05
CA ALA A 136 4.22 4.81 -19.83
C ALA A 136 4.83 4.34 -21.17
N PHE A 137 5.55 3.23 -21.16
CA PHE A 137 6.11 2.66 -22.38
C PHE A 137 5.04 2.16 -23.35
N TYR A 138 4.00 1.53 -22.84
CA TYR A 138 2.86 1.13 -23.64
C TYR A 138 2.20 2.31 -24.35
N VAL A 139 2.06 3.46 -23.67
CA VAL A 139 1.41 4.66 -24.23
C VAL A 139 2.35 5.44 -25.16
N THR A 140 3.62 5.56 -24.77
CA THR A 140 4.54 6.50 -25.44
C THR A 140 5.51 5.84 -26.41
N HIS A 141 5.79 4.55 -26.26
CA HIS A 141 6.84 3.81 -26.95
C HIS A 141 8.24 4.44 -26.77
N ASP A 142 8.41 5.29 -25.75
CA ASP A 142 9.67 5.95 -25.42
C ASP A 142 10.34 5.29 -24.23
N TRP A 143 11.47 4.63 -24.48
CA TRP A 143 12.21 3.86 -23.50
C TRP A 143 12.75 4.73 -22.36
N TRP A 144 13.41 5.83 -22.71
CA TRP A 144 14.08 6.68 -21.73
C TRP A 144 13.10 7.46 -20.86
N LEU A 145 12.03 7.95 -21.47
CA LEU A 145 10.94 8.60 -20.75
C LEU A 145 10.31 7.67 -19.73
N SER A 146 10.04 6.43 -20.14
CA SER A 146 9.37 5.43 -19.29
C SER A 146 10.24 4.95 -18.16
N LEU A 147 11.51 4.70 -18.42
CA LEU A 147 12.50 4.36 -17.40
C LEU A 147 12.72 5.54 -16.45
N GLY A 148 12.80 6.77 -16.98
CA GLY A 148 12.89 8.01 -16.22
C GLY A 148 11.70 8.19 -15.28
N LEU A 149 10.47 7.85 -15.71
CA LEU A 149 9.29 7.86 -14.86
C LEU A 149 9.42 6.87 -13.70
N SER A 150 9.84 5.62 -13.95
CA SER A 150 10.04 4.62 -12.89
C SER A 150 11.03 5.13 -11.83
N PHE A 151 12.16 5.71 -12.25
CA PHE A 151 13.11 6.30 -11.32
C PHE A 151 12.54 7.51 -10.58
N PHE A 152 11.78 8.35 -11.25
CA PHE A 152 11.15 9.50 -10.62
C PHE A 152 10.11 9.06 -9.57
N MET A 153 9.33 8.03 -9.85
CA MET A 153 8.40 7.40 -8.91
C MET A 153 9.13 6.90 -7.65
N LEU A 154 10.26 6.23 -7.81
CA LEU A 154 11.12 5.81 -6.70
C LEU A 154 11.61 7.00 -5.86
N LEU A 155 12.12 8.04 -6.51
CA LEU A 155 12.71 9.20 -5.83
C LEU A 155 11.70 9.92 -4.92
N TYR A 156 10.50 10.23 -5.41
CA TYR A 156 9.52 10.94 -4.58
C TYR A 156 8.92 10.03 -3.50
N THR A 157 8.82 8.71 -3.77
CA THR A 157 8.37 7.74 -2.78
C THR A 157 9.36 7.67 -1.60
N LEU A 158 10.66 7.62 -1.87
CA LEU A 158 11.70 7.72 -0.84
C LEU A 158 11.63 9.06 -0.07
N LEU A 159 11.33 10.16 -0.75
CA LEU A 159 11.15 11.47 -0.11
C LEU A 159 9.98 11.45 0.88
N PHE A 160 8.84 10.90 0.51
CA PHE A 160 7.66 10.81 1.38
C PHE A 160 7.90 9.84 2.54
N ALA A 161 8.59 8.72 2.28
CA ALA A 161 9.01 7.80 3.31
C ALA A 161 9.91 8.49 4.36
N GLU A 162 10.84 9.34 3.94
CA GLU A 162 11.71 10.09 4.84
C GLU A 162 10.95 11.17 5.64
N ILE A 163 9.95 11.82 5.05
CA ILE A 163 9.09 12.80 5.75
C ILE A 163 8.41 12.15 6.95
N GLN A 164 7.79 11.00 6.77
CA GLN A 164 7.04 10.33 7.85
C GLN A 164 7.87 9.41 8.73
N ALA A 165 9.13 9.08 8.37
CA ALA A 165 9.90 7.99 8.95
C ALA A 165 9.95 7.99 10.48
N ASP A 166 10.18 9.14 11.10
CA ASP A 166 10.22 9.27 12.56
C ASP A 166 8.85 9.07 13.20
N ARG A 167 7.81 9.60 12.56
CA ARG A 167 6.44 9.47 13.05
C ARG A 167 5.92 8.03 12.93
N TRP A 168 6.17 7.37 11.79
CA TRP A 168 5.81 5.98 11.57
C TRP A 168 6.52 5.06 12.57
N SER A 169 7.83 5.20 12.69
CA SER A 169 8.68 4.47 13.64
C SER A 169 8.20 4.62 15.09
N THR A 170 7.76 5.82 15.47
CA THR A 170 7.25 6.11 16.82
C THR A 170 5.88 5.49 17.05
N TYR A 171 4.97 5.60 16.10
CA TYR A 171 3.61 5.08 16.22
C TYR A 171 3.57 3.56 16.29
N TYR A 172 4.20 2.89 15.32
CA TYR A 172 4.24 1.43 15.25
C TYR A 172 5.28 0.80 16.20
N LYS A 173 5.94 1.60 17.05
CA LYS A 173 6.95 1.15 18.02
C LYS A 173 8.10 0.34 17.40
N SER A 174 8.38 0.58 16.13
CA SER A 174 9.40 -0.11 15.33
C SER A 174 10.58 0.80 15.08
N LYS A 175 11.57 0.76 16.00
CA LYS A 175 12.69 1.72 16.02
C LYS A 175 13.50 1.71 14.72
N ASN A 176 13.63 2.90 14.09
CA ASN A 176 14.33 3.12 12.83
C ASN A 176 13.80 2.31 11.64
N ILE A 177 12.52 1.96 11.69
CA ILE A 177 11.80 1.34 10.57
C ILE A 177 10.79 2.36 10.02
N THR A 178 10.56 2.34 8.72
CA THR A 178 9.49 3.05 8.02
C THR A 178 8.94 2.19 6.90
N VAL A 179 7.85 2.59 6.31
CA VAL A 179 7.31 1.98 5.10
C VAL A 179 7.67 2.82 3.88
N CYS A 180 7.85 2.18 2.74
CA CYS A 180 8.16 2.85 1.47
C CYS A 180 7.42 2.18 0.30
N SER A 181 6.15 1.83 0.49
CA SER A 181 5.32 1.29 -0.57
C SER A 181 4.56 2.42 -1.26
N ALA A 182 4.61 2.46 -2.59
CA ALA A 182 4.05 3.57 -3.37
C ALA A 182 2.53 3.71 -3.21
N GLN A 183 1.83 2.61 -2.90
CA GLN A 183 0.40 2.60 -2.67
C GLN A 183 -0.01 3.08 -1.26
N ASN A 184 0.93 3.15 -0.32
CA ASN A 184 0.69 3.56 1.07
C ASN A 184 1.29 4.95 1.35
N ILE A 185 2.55 5.16 0.97
CA ILE A 185 3.31 6.34 1.36
C ILE A 185 2.75 7.66 0.83
N VAL A 186 2.07 7.63 -0.32
CA VAL A 186 1.49 8.83 -0.95
C VAL A 186 0.39 9.46 -0.10
N GLN A 187 -0.24 8.71 0.80
CA GLN A 187 -1.25 9.20 1.74
C GLN A 187 -0.65 10.06 2.87
N THR A 188 0.66 10.06 3.05
CA THR A 188 1.35 10.92 4.03
C THR A 188 1.00 12.39 3.85
N ILE A 189 1.02 12.88 2.61
CA ILE A 189 0.78 14.29 2.33
C ILE A 189 -0.66 14.72 2.63
N PRO A 190 -1.70 14.05 2.07
CA PRO A 190 -3.08 14.39 2.43
C PRO A 190 -3.35 14.23 3.93
N ALA A 191 -2.74 13.26 4.61
CA ALA A 191 -2.88 13.13 6.06
C ALA A 191 -2.32 14.35 6.80
N ILE A 192 -1.15 14.85 6.42
CA ILE A 192 -0.54 16.06 7.00
C ILE A 192 -1.40 17.30 6.72
N LEU A 193 -1.88 17.46 5.50
CA LEU A 193 -2.63 18.65 5.07
C LEU A 193 -4.04 18.71 5.68
N LEU A 194 -4.70 17.56 5.82
CA LEU A 194 -6.08 17.49 6.31
C LEU A 194 -6.17 17.41 7.84
N ASP A 195 -5.13 16.95 8.57
CA ASP A 195 -5.18 16.85 10.03
C ASP A 195 -5.55 18.17 10.74
N PRO A 196 -5.02 19.37 10.36
CA PRO A 196 -5.45 20.63 10.95
C PRO A 196 -6.92 20.95 10.68
N LEU A 197 -7.45 20.58 9.51
CA LEU A 197 -8.88 20.75 9.18
C LEU A 197 -9.75 19.89 10.09
N TRP A 198 -9.40 18.63 10.27
CA TRP A 198 -10.11 17.70 11.17
C TRP A 198 -10.05 18.18 12.63
N ASN A 199 -8.93 18.78 13.05
CA ASN A 199 -8.81 19.40 14.38
C ASN A 199 -9.81 20.57 14.54
N ARG A 200 -9.97 21.42 13.52
CA ARG A 200 -10.95 22.53 13.55
C ARG A 200 -12.39 22.03 13.61
N LEU A 201 -12.69 20.91 12.96
CA LEU A 201 -14.00 20.27 12.98
C LEU A 201 -14.25 19.47 14.28
N GLY A 202 -13.30 19.45 15.19
CA GLY A 202 -13.45 18.80 16.50
C GLY A 202 -13.22 17.28 16.48
N PHE A 203 -12.71 16.68 15.40
CA PHE A 203 -12.47 15.24 15.32
C PHE A 203 -11.41 14.75 16.30
N ASN A 204 -10.55 15.64 16.77
CA ASN A 204 -9.60 15.35 17.86
C ASN A 204 -10.26 15.18 19.24
N ARG A 205 -11.52 15.63 19.43
CA ARG A 205 -12.26 15.51 20.68
C ARG A 205 -13.00 14.18 20.81
N THR A 206 -13.06 13.40 19.74
CA THR A 206 -13.75 12.11 19.75
C THR A 206 -12.89 11.04 20.42
N THR A 207 -13.51 10.26 21.31
CA THR A 207 -12.86 9.14 22.03
C THR A 207 -12.93 7.82 21.26
N LEU A 208 -13.15 7.86 19.94
CA LEU A 208 -13.15 6.68 19.10
C LEU A 208 -11.72 6.15 18.97
N THR A 209 -11.34 5.31 19.93
CA THR A 209 -10.12 4.51 19.87
C THR A 209 -10.44 3.11 19.36
N PRO A 210 -9.47 2.35 18.86
CA PRO A 210 -9.69 0.95 18.48
C PRO A 210 -10.34 0.14 19.60
N THR A 211 -9.88 0.33 20.83
CA THR A 211 -10.42 -0.34 22.00
C THR A 211 -11.87 0.05 22.30
N THR A 212 -12.22 1.35 22.21
CA THR A 212 -13.61 1.79 22.43
C THR A 212 -14.53 1.36 21.30
N LEU A 213 -14.03 1.32 20.07
CA LEU A 213 -14.83 0.84 18.93
C LEU A 213 -15.04 -0.68 19.01
N LYS A 214 -13.99 -1.45 19.34
CA LYS A 214 -14.10 -2.88 19.58
C LYS A 214 -15.08 -3.20 20.70
N HIS A 215 -15.06 -2.43 21.81
CA HIS A 215 -16.01 -2.56 22.90
C HIS A 215 -17.46 -2.20 22.49
N LYS A 216 -17.64 -1.13 21.69
CA LYS A 216 -18.98 -0.72 21.22
C LYS A 216 -19.55 -1.64 20.14
N LEU A 217 -18.72 -2.12 19.26
CA LEU A 217 -19.13 -3.07 18.20
C LEU A 217 -19.27 -4.49 18.74
N GLY A 218 -18.62 -4.81 19.88
CA GLY A 218 -18.62 -6.16 20.42
C GLY A 218 -18.17 -7.17 19.37
N ILE A 219 -18.96 -8.20 19.15
CA ILE A 219 -18.69 -9.24 18.14
C ILE A 219 -18.61 -8.68 16.71
N PHE A 220 -19.31 -7.59 16.41
CA PHE A 220 -19.25 -6.93 15.10
C PHE A 220 -17.92 -6.21 14.82
N GLY A 221 -17.05 -6.09 15.80
CA GLY A 221 -15.68 -5.61 15.61
C GLY A 221 -14.67 -6.70 15.23
N GLU A 222 -15.07 -7.97 15.20
CA GLU A 222 -14.21 -9.07 14.80
C GLU A 222 -14.16 -9.22 13.29
N SER A 223 -12.96 -9.44 12.73
CA SER A 223 -12.73 -9.54 11.28
C SER A 223 -13.65 -10.55 10.57
N PRO A 224 -13.92 -11.76 11.12
CA PRO A 224 -14.83 -12.70 10.48
C PRO A 224 -16.26 -12.17 10.36
N ILE A 225 -16.76 -11.50 11.40
CA ILE A 225 -18.14 -10.97 11.41
C ILE A 225 -18.25 -9.79 10.45
N LEU A 226 -17.25 -8.91 10.40
CA LEU A 226 -17.22 -7.81 9.43
C LEU A 226 -17.18 -8.33 7.99
N GLY A 227 -16.34 -9.35 7.74
CA GLY A 227 -16.29 -10.02 6.44
C GLY A 227 -17.62 -10.65 6.05
N ALA A 228 -18.29 -11.32 7.00
CA ALA A 228 -19.59 -11.90 6.79
C ALA A 228 -20.68 -10.83 6.52
N ALA A 229 -20.71 -9.76 7.30
CA ALA A 229 -21.66 -8.66 7.11
C ALA A 229 -21.50 -8.00 5.73
N LEU A 230 -20.26 -7.78 5.29
CA LEU A 230 -19.96 -7.26 3.96
C LEU A 230 -20.35 -8.22 2.84
N GLY A 231 -19.99 -9.50 2.98
CA GLY A 231 -20.34 -10.54 2.02
C GLY A 231 -21.84 -10.67 1.86
N LEU A 232 -22.57 -10.65 2.99
CA LEU A 232 -24.02 -10.65 3.00
C LEU A 232 -24.59 -9.42 2.29
N PHE A 233 -24.11 -8.23 2.61
CA PHE A 233 -24.59 -6.98 2.02
C PHE A 233 -24.38 -6.93 0.50
N ILE A 234 -23.17 -7.23 0.04
CA ILE A 234 -22.83 -7.23 -1.39
C ILE A 234 -23.64 -8.28 -2.14
N SER A 235 -23.73 -9.50 -1.61
CA SER A 235 -24.41 -10.59 -2.27
C SER A 235 -25.95 -10.45 -2.24
N LEU A 236 -26.54 -9.83 -1.23
CA LEU A 236 -27.96 -9.46 -1.22
C LEU A 236 -28.28 -8.47 -2.34
N ILE A 237 -27.46 -7.42 -2.52
CA ILE A 237 -27.62 -6.47 -3.61
C ILE A 237 -27.48 -7.18 -4.96
N ALA A 238 -26.48 -8.06 -5.09
CA ALA A 238 -26.26 -8.81 -6.32
C ALA A 238 -27.44 -9.73 -6.68
N ASN A 239 -28.14 -10.28 -5.68
CA ASN A 239 -29.25 -11.21 -5.89
C ASN A 239 -30.64 -10.59 -5.69
N ILE A 240 -30.76 -9.26 -5.62
CA ILE A 240 -32.00 -8.56 -5.19
C ILE A 240 -33.26 -8.94 -5.99
N LYS A 241 -33.09 -9.32 -7.26
CA LYS A 241 -34.21 -9.75 -8.11
C LYS A 241 -34.57 -11.25 -7.99
N GLU A 242 -33.71 -12.02 -7.31
CA GLU A 242 -33.80 -13.49 -7.26
C GLU A 242 -33.97 -14.03 -5.84
N LEU A 243 -34.26 -13.17 -4.86
CA LEU A 243 -34.40 -13.54 -3.44
C LEU A 243 -35.50 -14.56 -3.16
N ASN A 244 -36.39 -14.78 -4.12
CA ASN A 244 -37.43 -15.83 -4.06
C ASN A 244 -36.89 -17.23 -4.44
N GLN A 245 -35.67 -17.35 -4.92
CA GLN A 245 -35.03 -18.61 -5.35
C GLN A 245 -34.06 -19.13 -4.28
N VAL A 246 -34.10 -20.42 -4.00
CA VAL A 246 -33.19 -21.08 -3.05
C VAL A 246 -31.73 -20.96 -3.52
N SER A 247 -31.48 -21.06 -4.82
CA SER A 247 -30.15 -20.91 -5.42
C SER A 247 -29.52 -19.53 -5.19
N ALA A 248 -30.34 -18.49 -5.05
CA ALA A 248 -29.83 -17.17 -4.71
C ALA A 248 -29.32 -17.13 -3.26
N TRP A 249 -30.01 -17.74 -2.32
CA TRP A 249 -29.59 -17.84 -0.92
C TRP A 249 -28.34 -18.70 -0.76
N GLU A 250 -28.19 -19.77 -1.52
CA GLU A 250 -26.95 -20.56 -1.57
C GLU A 250 -25.77 -19.68 -1.97
N GLN A 251 -25.87 -18.90 -3.05
CA GLN A 251 -24.83 -17.98 -3.50
C GLN A 251 -24.53 -16.89 -2.46
N ILE A 252 -25.57 -16.35 -1.81
CA ILE A 252 -25.44 -15.33 -0.77
C ILE A 252 -24.63 -15.89 0.40
N PHE A 253 -24.97 -17.05 0.92
CA PHE A 253 -24.26 -17.64 2.06
C PHE A 253 -22.85 -18.09 1.69
N GLN A 254 -22.64 -18.69 0.52
CA GLN A 254 -21.32 -19.07 0.04
C GLN A 254 -20.40 -17.84 -0.06
N PHE A 255 -20.84 -16.76 -0.71
CA PHE A 255 -20.05 -15.55 -0.84
C PHE A 255 -19.79 -14.89 0.52
N THR A 256 -20.75 -14.88 1.40
CA THR A 256 -20.63 -14.37 2.78
C THR A 256 -19.51 -15.08 3.53
N ILE A 257 -19.48 -16.41 3.50
CA ILE A 257 -18.43 -17.20 4.17
C ILE A 257 -17.08 -17.03 3.48
N GLN A 258 -17.04 -16.99 2.15
CA GLN A 258 -15.80 -16.83 1.39
C GLN A 258 -15.15 -15.46 1.65
N LEU A 259 -15.92 -14.38 1.65
CA LEU A 259 -15.38 -13.05 1.96
C LEU A 259 -14.92 -12.95 3.42
N SER A 260 -15.70 -13.55 4.34
CA SER A 260 -15.30 -13.66 5.75
C SER A 260 -13.98 -14.43 5.91
N ALA A 261 -13.81 -15.53 5.19
CA ALA A 261 -12.59 -16.33 5.20
C ALA A 261 -11.38 -15.51 4.66
N VAL A 262 -11.55 -14.81 3.54
CA VAL A 262 -10.48 -13.97 2.96
C VAL A 262 -10.05 -12.89 3.96
N ILE A 263 -10.98 -12.11 4.50
CA ILE A 263 -10.67 -11.04 5.46
C ILE A 263 -10.01 -11.57 6.75
N THR A 264 -10.28 -12.81 7.11
CA THR A 264 -9.71 -13.45 8.31
C THR A 264 -8.34 -14.07 8.06
N ILE A 265 -8.17 -14.79 6.95
CA ILE A 265 -6.97 -15.59 6.66
C ILE A 265 -5.85 -14.71 6.07
N PHE A 266 -6.21 -13.70 5.30
CA PHE A 266 -5.25 -12.83 4.63
C PHE A 266 -4.22 -12.20 5.59
N PRO A 267 -4.62 -11.63 6.75
CA PRO A 267 -3.68 -11.11 7.74
C PRO A 267 -2.75 -12.16 8.33
N LEU A 268 -3.21 -13.41 8.46
CA LEU A 268 -2.38 -14.50 8.95
C LEU A 268 -1.26 -14.82 7.96
N ILE A 269 -1.57 -14.83 6.66
CA ILE A 269 -0.57 -15.00 5.61
C ILE A 269 0.42 -13.83 5.60
N ALA A 270 -0.07 -12.60 5.76
CA ALA A 270 0.77 -11.42 5.89
C ALA A 270 1.74 -11.53 7.07
N THR A 271 1.31 -12.10 8.20
CA THR A 271 2.18 -12.36 9.36
C THR A 271 3.30 -13.33 9.02
N VAL A 272 3.00 -14.42 8.30
CA VAL A 272 4.02 -15.38 7.84
C VAL A 272 5.01 -14.72 6.88
N PHE A 273 4.51 -13.91 5.94
CA PHE A 273 5.34 -13.14 5.01
C PHE A 273 6.28 -12.17 5.76
N ASN A 274 5.80 -11.53 6.81
CA ASN A 274 6.58 -10.61 7.65
C ASN A 274 7.74 -11.30 8.38
N MET A 275 7.62 -12.59 8.70
CA MET A 275 8.71 -13.36 9.32
C MET A 275 9.97 -13.41 8.44
N ALA A 276 9.84 -13.14 7.14
CA ALA A 276 10.97 -13.04 6.24
C ALA A 276 11.79 -11.75 6.43
N PHE A 277 11.15 -10.66 6.82
CA PHE A 277 11.74 -9.30 6.78
C PHE A 277 12.10 -8.75 8.16
N THR A 278 11.29 -9.01 9.18
CA THR A 278 11.51 -8.49 10.54
C THR A 278 12.91 -8.79 11.10
N PRO A 279 13.45 -10.02 10.97
CA PRO A 279 14.80 -10.31 11.45
C PRO A 279 15.88 -9.54 10.69
N LEU A 280 15.71 -9.31 9.39
CA LEU A 280 16.66 -8.54 8.58
C LEU A 280 16.78 -7.09 9.11
N ALA A 281 15.65 -6.47 9.43
CA ALA A 281 15.61 -5.15 10.03
C ALA A 281 16.29 -5.10 11.41
N GLU A 282 16.03 -6.11 12.26
CA GLU A 282 16.63 -6.21 13.60
C GLU A 282 18.15 -6.41 13.56
N GLN A 283 18.67 -7.22 12.65
CA GLN A 283 20.10 -7.49 12.54
C GLN A 283 20.87 -6.25 12.11
N ILE A 284 20.30 -5.48 11.16
CA ILE A 284 20.88 -4.20 10.73
C ILE A 284 20.92 -3.21 11.91
N ASP A 285 19.88 -3.17 12.75
CA ASP A 285 19.87 -2.30 13.95
C ASP A 285 20.86 -2.78 15.02
N LYS A 286 21.02 -4.10 15.23
CA LYS A 286 22.02 -4.68 16.15
C LYS A 286 23.47 -4.36 15.73
N SER A 287 23.79 -4.53 14.47
CA SER A 287 25.11 -4.19 13.90
C SER A 287 25.44 -2.72 14.07
N ARG A 288 24.42 -1.84 13.97
CA ARG A 288 24.56 -0.41 14.21
C ARG A 288 24.82 -0.10 15.69
N LYS A 289 24.07 -0.73 16.62
CA LYS A 289 24.24 -0.52 18.08
C LYS A 289 25.61 -0.97 18.56
N GLN A 290 26.16 -2.06 18.02
CA GLN A 290 27.51 -2.51 18.34
C GLN A 290 28.57 -1.49 17.90
N LYS A 291 28.47 -0.92 16.69
CA LYS A 291 29.36 0.15 16.21
C LYS A 291 29.19 1.46 16.98
N GLN A 292 28.02 1.73 17.56
CA GLN A 292 27.75 2.94 18.33
C GLN A 292 28.19 2.82 19.80
N LYS A 293 28.15 1.63 20.41
CA LYS A 293 28.68 1.37 21.77
C LYS A 293 30.19 1.50 21.84
N SER A 294 30.90 1.28 20.72
CA SER A 294 32.36 1.46 20.66
C SER A 294 32.80 2.93 20.57
N ASN A 295 31.89 3.88 20.34
CA ASN A 295 32.22 5.27 20.02
C ASN A 295 31.46 6.31 20.86
N LEU A 296 31.38 6.23 22.19
CA LEU A 296 30.92 7.28 23.12
C LEU A 296 29.58 6.98 23.84
N GLY A 297 29.66 6.99 25.18
CA GLY A 297 28.54 6.89 26.11
C GLY A 297 27.71 8.18 26.28
N ILE A 298 27.27 8.80 25.18
CA ILE A 298 26.39 9.97 25.20
C ILE A 298 25.03 9.56 24.60
N GLU A 299 23.98 9.64 25.38
CA GLU A 299 22.59 9.56 24.90
C GLU A 299 22.30 10.77 24.00
N ILE A 300 22.44 10.57 22.68
CA ILE A 300 22.05 11.59 21.70
C ILE A 300 20.53 11.52 21.53
N ASN A 301 19.88 12.68 21.68
CA ASN A 301 18.45 12.79 21.35
C ASN A 301 18.22 12.27 19.92
N PRO A 302 17.42 11.19 19.72
CA PRO A 302 17.32 10.51 18.44
C PRO A 302 16.79 11.39 17.29
N ILE A 303 16.06 12.47 17.59
CA ILE A 303 15.55 13.41 16.58
C ILE A 303 16.69 14.25 15.98
N HIS A 304 17.70 14.58 16.75
CA HIS A 304 18.83 15.43 16.31
C HIS A 304 20.05 14.64 15.80
N ASP A 305 19.97 13.29 15.81
CA ASP A 305 21.08 12.48 15.30
C ASP A 305 21.19 12.61 13.77
N LYS A 306 22.19 13.38 13.32
CA LYS A 306 22.49 13.56 11.89
C LYS A 306 22.85 12.26 11.17
N LYS A 307 23.26 11.21 11.89
CA LYS A 307 23.60 9.88 11.36
C LYS A 307 22.42 8.92 11.35
N ARG A 308 21.27 9.31 11.92
CA ARG A 308 20.08 8.46 11.94
C ARG A 308 19.57 8.20 10.54
N TRP A 309 19.25 6.94 10.27
CA TRP A 309 18.64 6.46 9.03
C TRP A 309 17.55 5.44 9.34
N PHE A 310 16.72 5.11 8.38
CA PHE A 310 15.60 4.20 8.51
C PHE A 310 15.70 3.08 7.49
N LEU A 311 15.34 1.87 7.91
CA LEU A 311 15.10 0.77 7.02
C LEU A 311 13.66 0.84 6.55
N ALA A 312 13.43 0.92 5.25
CA ALA A 312 12.11 0.75 4.69
C ALA A 312 11.79 -0.74 4.62
N VAL A 313 10.60 -1.07 5.09
CA VAL A 313 10.06 -2.42 5.07
C VAL A 313 8.74 -2.42 4.31
N ASP A 314 8.25 -3.60 4.06
CA ASP A 314 6.93 -3.82 3.49
C ASP A 314 5.83 -3.31 4.45
N ASP A 315 4.71 -2.83 3.89
CA ASP A 315 3.56 -2.33 4.64
C ASP A 315 2.87 -3.39 5.51
N SER A 316 3.15 -4.67 5.29
CA SER A 316 2.71 -5.74 6.17
C SER A 316 3.20 -5.62 7.63
N VAL A 317 4.28 -4.88 7.89
CA VAL A 317 4.79 -4.65 9.26
C VAL A 317 3.87 -3.77 10.11
N GLY A 318 3.12 -2.85 9.52
CA GLY A 318 2.11 -2.01 10.19
C GLY A 318 0.74 -2.66 10.32
N TYR A 319 0.48 -3.70 9.54
CA TYR A 319 -0.84 -4.31 9.38
C TYR A 319 -1.45 -4.84 10.69
N GLY A 320 -0.66 -5.39 11.61
CA GLY A 320 -1.15 -5.97 12.86
C GLY A 320 -1.66 -4.96 13.90
N GLU A 321 -1.57 -3.66 13.65
CA GLU A 321 -1.97 -2.61 14.58
C GLU A 321 -3.49 -2.38 14.52
N SER A 322 -4.11 -2.21 15.70
CA SER A 322 -5.57 -2.21 15.84
C SER A 322 -6.28 -1.08 15.10
N ALA A 323 -5.74 0.15 15.09
CA ALA A 323 -6.37 1.26 14.37
C ALA A 323 -6.26 1.07 12.85
N THR A 324 -5.16 0.49 12.39
CA THR A 324 -4.92 0.14 10.99
C THR A 324 -5.95 -0.86 10.50
N ILE A 325 -6.11 -1.98 11.21
CA ILE A 325 -7.08 -3.04 10.84
C ILE A 325 -8.50 -2.49 10.89
N ILE A 326 -8.92 -1.90 12.00
CA ILE A 326 -10.31 -1.46 12.19
C ILE A 326 -10.68 -0.37 11.17
N SER A 327 -9.81 0.60 10.95
CA SER A 327 -10.09 1.67 9.98
C SER A 327 -10.16 1.13 8.55
N GLY A 328 -9.24 0.25 8.17
CA GLY A 328 -9.25 -0.37 6.85
C GLY A 328 -10.52 -1.18 6.61
N ILE A 329 -10.94 -2.00 7.58
CA ILE A 329 -12.17 -2.81 7.47
C ILE A 329 -13.41 -1.93 7.37
N VAL A 330 -13.51 -0.87 8.20
CA VAL A 330 -14.64 0.07 8.14
C VAL A 330 -14.69 0.82 6.82
N LEU A 331 -13.54 1.08 6.21
CA LEU A 331 -13.47 1.73 4.89
C LEU A 331 -13.97 0.87 3.75
N ILE A 332 -13.94 -0.45 3.85
CA ILE A 332 -14.40 -1.34 2.77
C ILE A 332 -15.83 -1.03 2.34
N PRO A 333 -16.85 -1.08 3.24
CA PRO A 333 -18.22 -0.75 2.85
C PRO A 333 -18.37 0.71 2.42
N ILE A 334 -17.64 1.63 3.06
CA ILE A 334 -17.68 3.04 2.73
C ILE A 334 -17.20 3.27 1.30
N MET A 335 -16.09 2.65 0.91
CA MET A 335 -15.53 2.78 -0.44
C MET A 335 -16.44 2.15 -1.50
N LEU A 336 -17.06 1.04 -1.18
CA LEU A 336 -18.05 0.44 -2.07
C LEU A 336 -19.25 1.37 -2.28
N ILE A 337 -19.83 1.93 -1.21
CA ILE A 337 -20.92 2.90 -1.29
C ILE A 337 -20.49 4.14 -2.09
N LEU A 338 -19.32 4.69 -1.83
CA LEU A 338 -18.77 5.83 -2.57
C LEU A 338 -18.58 5.52 -4.06
N ALA A 339 -18.15 4.30 -4.39
CA ALA A 339 -18.04 3.89 -5.79
C ALA A 339 -19.38 3.96 -6.54
N PHE A 340 -20.50 3.76 -5.85
CA PHE A 340 -21.83 3.92 -6.43
C PHE A 340 -22.34 5.37 -6.39
N LEU A 341 -22.06 6.11 -5.34
CA LEU A 341 -22.62 7.45 -5.14
C LEU A 341 -21.84 8.54 -5.91
N LEU A 342 -20.54 8.37 -6.13
CA LEU A 342 -19.72 9.40 -6.77
C LEU A 342 -20.11 9.58 -8.24
N PRO A 343 -20.56 10.79 -8.66
CA PRO A 343 -20.95 11.07 -10.02
C PRO A 343 -19.75 10.96 -10.96
N GLY A 344 -19.94 10.33 -12.12
CA GLY A 344 -18.87 10.16 -13.12
C GLY A 344 -17.81 9.10 -12.80
N ASN A 345 -17.82 8.52 -11.60
CA ASN A 345 -16.98 7.36 -11.30
C ASN A 345 -17.37 6.17 -12.18
N LYS A 346 -16.39 5.51 -12.78
CA LYS A 346 -16.55 4.31 -13.62
C LYS A 346 -15.98 3.05 -12.98
N THR A 347 -15.26 3.18 -11.90
CA THR A 347 -14.54 2.09 -11.23
C THR A 347 -15.38 1.46 -10.13
N LEU A 348 -15.38 0.13 -10.10
CA LEU A 348 -15.92 -0.67 -9.03
C LEU A 348 -14.76 -1.37 -8.30
N PRO A 349 -14.33 -0.88 -7.13
CA PRO A 349 -13.29 -1.49 -6.34
C PRO A 349 -13.86 -2.71 -5.62
N ILE A 350 -13.21 -3.86 -5.71
CA ILE A 350 -13.70 -5.10 -5.10
C ILE A 350 -12.55 -5.94 -4.55
N VAL A 351 -11.64 -6.37 -5.43
CA VAL A 351 -10.57 -7.29 -5.04
C VAL A 351 -9.59 -6.59 -4.12
N ASP A 352 -9.17 -5.38 -4.45
CA ASP A 352 -8.21 -4.61 -3.67
C ASP A 352 -8.80 -3.94 -2.42
N LEU A 353 -10.13 -4.01 -2.18
CA LEU A 353 -10.70 -3.48 -0.94
C LEU A 353 -10.13 -4.17 0.31
N VAL A 354 -9.71 -5.42 0.21
CA VAL A 354 -9.06 -6.15 1.30
C VAL A 354 -7.70 -5.57 1.68
N PHE A 355 -7.09 -4.76 0.79
CA PHE A 355 -5.82 -4.05 1.01
C PHE A 355 -5.97 -2.69 1.70
N LEU A 356 -7.19 -2.19 1.90
CA LEU A 356 -7.40 -0.91 2.57
C LEU A 356 -6.65 -0.77 3.91
N PRO A 357 -6.56 -1.81 4.78
CA PRO A 357 -5.73 -1.71 5.97
C PRO A 357 -4.27 -1.36 5.68
N PHE A 358 -3.66 -1.94 4.64
CA PHE A 358 -2.30 -1.60 4.23
C PHE A 358 -2.20 -0.17 3.67
N MET A 359 -3.21 0.26 2.92
CA MET A 359 -3.22 1.58 2.29
C MET A 359 -3.41 2.73 3.28
N VAL A 360 -3.87 2.50 4.50
CA VAL A 360 -4.11 3.57 5.48
C VAL A 360 -3.00 3.76 6.51
N GLU A 361 -1.97 2.93 6.54
CA GLU A 361 -0.92 2.95 7.57
C GLU A 361 -0.25 4.32 7.74
N SER A 362 0.05 4.99 6.64
CA SER A 362 0.63 6.34 6.67
C SER A 362 -0.33 7.35 7.30
N ILE A 363 -1.62 7.25 7.00
CA ILE A 363 -2.66 8.10 7.62
C ILE A 363 -2.76 7.78 9.12
N VAL A 364 -2.74 6.50 9.49
CA VAL A 364 -2.78 6.03 10.88
C VAL A 364 -1.59 6.59 11.67
N ALA A 365 -0.38 6.49 11.13
CA ALA A 365 0.82 7.01 11.78
C ALA A 365 0.73 8.52 12.00
N ILE A 366 0.33 9.30 10.99
CA ILE A 366 0.23 10.77 11.05
C ILE A 366 -0.86 11.21 12.03
N THR A 367 -2.03 10.59 11.99
CA THR A 367 -3.19 10.95 12.85
C THR A 367 -3.14 10.31 14.25
N ASN A 368 -2.07 9.58 14.57
CA ASN A 368 -1.88 8.90 15.85
C ASN A 368 -3.00 7.89 16.19
N GLY A 369 -3.47 7.14 15.20
CA GLY A 369 -4.52 6.14 15.38
C GLY A 369 -5.92 6.70 15.67
N ASN A 370 -6.18 7.96 15.36
CA ASN A 370 -7.52 8.53 15.49
C ASN A 370 -8.42 8.04 14.35
N ILE A 371 -9.29 7.07 14.64
CA ILE A 371 -10.13 6.38 13.66
C ILE A 371 -10.97 7.34 12.83
N LEU A 372 -11.58 8.35 13.45
CA LEU A 372 -12.43 9.30 12.73
C LEU A 372 -11.64 10.11 11.70
N LYS A 373 -10.43 10.56 12.06
CA LYS A 373 -9.54 11.27 11.14
C LYS A 373 -9.01 10.36 10.04
N ILE A 374 -8.71 9.09 10.37
CA ILE A 374 -8.27 8.11 9.37
C ILE A 374 -9.36 7.92 8.34
N ILE A 375 -10.59 7.63 8.76
CA ILE A 375 -11.73 7.42 7.87
C ILE A 375 -12.00 8.68 7.03
N ALA A 376 -12.06 9.86 7.65
CA ALA A 376 -12.34 11.11 6.94
C ALA A 376 -11.27 11.45 5.90
N THR A 377 -9.99 11.29 6.23
CA THR A 377 -8.88 11.49 5.28
C THR A 377 -8.94 10.49 4.13
N SER A 378 -9.20 9.23 4.45
CA SER A 378 -9.30 8.14 3.47
C SER A 378 -10.50 8.34 2.53
N ILE A 379 -11.66 8.79 3.03
CA ILE A 379 -12.81 9.10 2.19
C ILE A 379 -12.44 10.16 1.15
N VAL A 380 -11.80 11.24 1.55
CA VAL A 380 -11.37 12.30 0.62
C VAL A 380 -10.37 11.75 -0.39
N TRP A 381 -9.31 11.09 0.10
CA TRP A 381 -8.22 10.63 -0.75
C TRP A 381 -8.63 9.54 -1.73
N PHE A 382 -9.31 8.50 -1.25
CA PHE A 382 -9.72 7.40 -2.11
C PHE A 382 -10.91 7.73 -3.00
N SER A 383 -11.72 8.75 -2.68
CA SER A 383 -12.70 9.29 -3.64
C SER A 383 -12.00 9.89 -4.85
N LEU A 384 -10.93 10.68 -4.66
CA LEU A 384 -10.07 11.14 -5.75
C LEU A 384 -9.42 9.95 -6.46
N GLY A 385 -9.02 8.94 -5.69
CA GLY A 385 -8.47 7.69 -6.21
C GLY A 385 -9.42 6.94 -7.15
N LEU A 386 -10.72 6.88 -6.84
CA LEU A 386 -11.72 6.28 -7.73
C LEU A 386 -11.79 6.99 -9.09
N TYR A 387 -11.65 8.30 -9.12
CA TYR A 387 -11.60 9.05 -10.37
C TYR A 387 -10.31 8.79 -11.15
N THR A 388 -9.16 8.68 -10.46
CA THR A 388 -7.89 8.35 -11.13
C THR A 388 -7.90 6.93 -11.69
N ALA A 389 -8.42 5.96 -10.94
CA ALA A 389 -8.60 4.60 -11.43
C ALA A 389 -9.58 4.52 -12.62
N SER A 390 -10.64 5.34 -12.60
CA SER A 390 -11.57 5.45 -13.71
C SER A 390 -10.93 6.02 -14.98
N TRP A 391 -10.04 6.98 -14.81
CA TRP A 391 -9.32 7.59 -15.92
C TRP A 391 -8.24 6.66 -16.47
N LEU A 392 -7.49 5.99 -15.59
CA LEU A 392 -6.40 5.09 -15.97
C LEU A 392 -6.88 3.71 -16.46
N GLY A 393 -8.11 3.32 -16.14
CA GLY A 393 -8.64 1.99 -16.44
C GLY A 393 -8.45 1.54 -17.88
N PRO A 394 -8.76 2.34 -18.91
CA PRO A 394 -8.50 1.97 -20.31
C PRO A 394 -7.01 1.72 -20.60
N ILE A 395 -6.14 2.62 -20.14
CA ILE A 395 -4.68 2.49 -20.31
C ILE A 395 -4.19 1.22 -19.62
N TYR A 396 -4.59 1.03 -18.36
CA TYR A 396 -4.22 -0.13 -17.57
C TYR A 396 -4.66 -1.44 -18.23
N THR A 397 -5.94 -1.54 -18.63
CA THR A 397 -6.50 -2.73 -19.28
C THR A 397 -5.68 -3.15 -20.50
N HIS A 398 -5.46 -2.23 -21.42
CA HIS A 398 -4.76 -2.55 -22.66
C HIS A 398 -3.26 -2.83 -22.44
N ALA A 399 -2.62 -2.12 -21.53
CA ALA A 399 -1.22 -2.34 -21.22
C ALA A 399 -0.98 -3.70 -20.53
N ILE A 400 -1.79 -4.07 -19.52
CA ILE A 400 -1.59 -5.37 -18.85
C ILE A 400 -1.87 -6.55 -19.77
N ALA A 401 -2.88 -6.43 -20.66
CA ALA A 401 -3.15 -7.43 -21.69
C ALA A 401 -1.97 -7.59 -22.64
N HIS A 402 -1.35 -6.48 -23.07
CA HIS A 402 -0.14 -6.48 -23.90
C HIS A 402 1.03 -7.20 -23.21
N TYR A 403 1.13 -7.10 -21.89
CA TYR A 403 2.18 -7.75 -21.07
C TYR A 403 1.79 -9.15 -20.55
N GLY A 404 0.79 -9.77 -21.14
CA GLY A 404 0.48 -11.19 -20.93
C GLY A 404 -0.53 -11.49 -19.83
N VAL A 405 -1.24 -10.48 -19.30
CA VAL A 405 -2.33 -10.71 -18.36
C VAL A 405 -3.61 -11.09 -19.11
N THR A 406 -4.20 -12.22 -18.74
CA THR A 406 -5.48 -12.64 -19.31
C THR A 406 -6.61 -11.83 -18.67
N ILE A 407 -7.34 -11.07 -19.50
CA ILE A 407 -8.52 -10.33 -19.05
C ILE A 407 -9.71 -11.30 -18.95
N PRO A 408 -10.42 -11.35 -17.81
CA PRO A 408 -11.56 -12.23 -17.66
C PRO A 408 -12.64 -11.98 -18.71
N ALA A 409 -13.24 -13.07 -19.23
CA ALA A 409 -14.29 -12.97 -20.23
C ALA A 409 -15.49 -12.16 -19.70
N GLY A 410 -16.01 -11.25 -20.55
CA GLY A 410 -17.17 -10.42 -20.23
C GLY A 410 -16.83 -9.10 -19.49
N VAL A 411 -15.61 -8.88 -19.00
CA VAL A 411 -15.15 -7.58 -18.45
C VAL A 411 -14.66 -6.70 -19.59
N ILE A 412 -15.23 -5.51 -19.72
CA ILE A 412 -14.82 -4.59 -20.80
C ILE A 412 -13.50 -3.92 -20.45
N LEU A 413 -13.37 -3.42 -19.21
CA LEU A 413 -12.18 -2.74 -18.71
C LEU A 413 -11.86 -3.24 -17.30
N VAL A 414 -10.58 -3.27 -16.97
CA VAL A 414 -10.10 -3.66 -15.64
C VAL A 414 -9.18 -2.60 -15.04
N THR A 415 -9.02 -2.68 -13.73
CA THR A 415 -8.09 -1.83 -12.96
C THR A 415 -7.55 -2.62 -11.76
N SER A 416 -6.59 -2.02 -11.06
CA SER A 416 -6.26 -2.36 -9.68
C SER A 416 -6.54 -1.12 -8.84
N PHE A 417 -7.42 -1.20 -7.86
CA PHE A 417 -7.73 -0.06 -7.00
C PHE A 417 -6.52 0.37 -6.21
N SER A 418 -5.78 -0.56 -5.62
CA SER A 418 -4.60 -0.23 -4.80
C SER A 418 -3.50 0.47 -5.60
N LEU A 419 -3.31 0.14 -6.87
CA LEU A 419 -2.24 0.67 -7.71
C LEU A 419 -2.64 1.92 -8.49
N MET A 420 -3.89 1.95 -8.99
CA MET A 420 -4.37 3.03 -9.88
C MET A 420 -5.15 4.13 -9.16
N ALA A 421 -5.69 3.85 -7.95
CA ALA A 421 -6.36 4.86 -7.15
C ALA A 421 -5.37 5.75 -6.36
N GLN A 422 -4.33 6.22 -7.03
CA GLN A 422 -3.23 6.99 -6.47
C GLN A 422 -3.10 8.34 -7.18
N PRO A 423 -3.76 9.41 -6.69
CA PRO A 423 -3.81 10.70 -7.39
C PRO A 423 -2.45 11.30 -7.72
N PHE A 424 -1.46 11.23 -6.81
CA PHE A 424 -0.13 11.75 -7.10
C PHE A 424 0.60 10.96 -8.18
N ASN A 425 0.51 9.63 -8.13
CA ASN A 425 1.11 8.79 -9.17
C ASN A 425 0.48 9.10 -10.54
N ALA A 426 -0.85 9.25 -10.58
CA ALA A 426 -1.58 9.58 -11.78
C ALA A 426 -1.19 10.95 -12.36
N LEU A 427 -1.03 11.97 -11.51
CA LEU A 427 -0.58 13.31 -11.94
C LEU A 427 0.83 13.27 -12.53
N ILE A 428 1.78 12.60 -11.86
CA ILE A 428 3.15 12.45 -12.34
C ILE A 428 3.16 11.65 -13.65
N PHE A 429 2.42 10.55 -13.71
CA PHE A 429 2.28 9.74 -14.92
C PHE A 429 1.77 10.60 -16.09
N THR A 430 0.72 11.41 -15.87
CA THR A 430 0.17 12.31 -16.89
C THR A 430 1.21 13.31 -17.39
N ALA A 431 1.98 13.89 -16.47
CA ALA A 431 3.03 14.84 -16.82
C ALA A 431 4.07 14.19 -17.76
N PHE A 432 4.48 12.97 -17.45
CA PHE A 432 5.48 12.26 -18.27
C PHE A 432 4.91 11.81 -19.64
N ILE A 433 3.73 11.17 -19.67
CA ILE A 433 3.15 10.70 -20.93
C ILE A 433 2.73 11.84 -21.87
N SER A 434 2.54 13.05 -21.34
CA SER A 434 2.29 14.23 -22.18
C SER A 434 3.47 14.59 -23.06
N ARG A 435 4.68 14.09 -22.74
CA ARG A 435 5.96 14.45 -23.40
C ARG A 435 6.25 15.95 -23.41
N ASN A 436 5.50 16.73 -22.62
CA ASN A 436 5.72 18.16 -22.54
C ASN A 436 6.83 18.48 -21.51
N PRO A 437 7.97 19.05 -21.95
CA PRO A 437 9.08 19.36 -21.05
C PRO A 437 8.70 20.26 -19.88
N PHE A 438 7.71 21.12 -20.05
CA PHE A 438 7.24 22.02 -18.99
C PHE A 438 6.69 21.22 -17.79
N TRP A 439 5.77 20.27 -18.03
CA TRP A 439 5.16 19.48 -16.94
C TRP A 439 6.15 18.55 -16.28
N ILE A 440 7.04 17.94 -17.06
CA ILE A 440 8.12 17.08 -16.54
C ILE A 440 9.07 17.90 -15.67
N SER A 441 9.53 19.07 -16.17
CA SER A 441 10.40 19.98 -15.42
C SER A 441 9.72 20.49 -14.15
N LEU A 442 8.43 20.78 -14.19
CA LEU A 442 7.67 21.19 -13.00
C LEU A 442 7.68 20.10 -11.93
N CYS A 443 7.43 18.83 -12.29
CA CYS A 443 7.52 17.71 -11.37
C CYS A 443 8.92 17.61 -10.74
N ILE A 444 9.98 17.73 -11.53
CA ILE A 444 11.37 17.67 -11.07
C ILE A 444 11.69 18.83 -10.13
N ILE A 445 11.27 20.06 -10.47
CA ILE A 445 11.49 21.25 -9.64
C ILE A 445 10.77 21.11 -8.29
N ILE A 446 9.50 20.66 -8.29
CA ILE A 446 8.76 20.41 -7.05
C ILE A 446 9.47 19.37 -6.19
N TYR A 447 9.93 18.26 -6.79
CA TYR A 447 10.68 17.24 -6.08
C TYR A 447 11.98 17.79 -5.48
N LEU A 448 12.82 18.46 -6.27
CA LEU A 448 14.10 19.01 -5.81
C LEU A 448 13.90 20.05 -4.71
N THR A 449 12.93 20.95 -4.85
CA THR A 449 12.58 21.94 -3.83
C THR A 449 12.16 21.26 -2.53
N SER A 450 11.29 20.26 -2.62
CA SER A 450 10.82 19.47 -1.47
C SER A 450 11.96 18.72 -0.79
N LEU A 451 12.90 18.15 -1.55
CA LEU A 451 14.09 17.49 -1.05
C LEU A 451 15.02 18.47 -0.31
N LEU A 452 15.23 19.67 -0.88
CA LEU A 452 16.07 20.71 -0.25
C LEU A 452 15.44 21.21 1.07
N ILE A 453 14.12 21.43 1.07
CA ILE A 453 13.36 21.81 2.27
C ILE A 453 13.48 20.69 3.33
N LEU A 454 13.25 19.43 2.95
CA LEU A 454 13.39 18.32 3.87
C LEU A 454 14.79 18.21 4.44
N ARG A 455 15.83 18.34 3.63
CA ARG A 455 17.23 18.29 4.08
C ARG A 455 17.57 19.38 5.10
N ARG A 456 17.06 20.60 4.86
CA ARG A 456 17.31 21.75 5.73
C ARG A 456 16.51 21.71 7.03
N TYR A 457 15.25 21.30 6.96
CA TYR A 457 14.28 21.40 8.06
C TYR A 457 13.83 20.04 8.61
N ARG A 458 14.52 18.95 8.33
CA ARG A 458 14.15 17.60 8.74
C ARG A 458 13.83 17.46 10.23
N PRO A 459 14.66 17.91 11.19
CA PRO A 459 14.35 17.79 12.61
C PRO A 459 13.08 18.56 12.99
N GLN A 460 12.88 19.74 12.38
CA GLN A 460 11.70 20.57 12.62
C GLN A 460 10.43 19.89 12.09
N ILE A 461 10.50 19.28 10.89
CA ILE A 461 9.40 18.55 10.29
C ILE A 461 9.01 17.35 11.18
N TRP A 462 9.97 16.54 11.60
CA TRP A 462 9.71 15.40 12.48
C TRP A 462 9.15 15.84 13.83
N THR A 463 9.72 16.88 14.43
CA THR A 463 9.19 17.46 15.68
C THR A 463 7.77 17.98 15.49
N TYR A 464 7.47 18.66 14.38
CA TYR A 464 6.13 19.15 14.06
C TYR A 464 5.13 18.00 13.94
N LEU A 465 5.45 16.94 13.19
CA LEU A 465 4.57 15.77 13.02
C LEU A 465 4.29 15.08 14.35
N ASN A 466 5.29 14.93 15.22
CA ASN A 466 5.11 14.35 16.56
C ASN A 466 4.26 15.26 17.46
N LYS A 467 4.45 16.58 17.42
CA LYS A 467 3.61 17.55 18.16
C LYS A 467 2.17 17.55 17.66
N MET A 468 1.96 17.45 16.35
CA MET A 468 0.64 17.35 15.73
C MET A 468 -0.08 16.08 16.22
N ALA A 469 0.60 14.94 16.19
CA ALA A 469 0.10 13.67 16.67
C ALA A 469 -0.21 13.69 18.18
N ALA A 470 0.64 14.33 19.00
CA ALA A 470 0.46 14.43 20.45
C ALA A 470 -0.80 15.20 20.86
N LYS A 471 -1.31 16.13 20.03
CA LYS A 471 -2.58 16.82 20.30
C LYS A 471 -3.76 15.87 20.46
N ASN A 472 -3.71 14.71 19.82
CA ASN A 472 -4.74 13.68 19.95
C ASN A 472 -4.68 12.94 21.31
N ILE A 473 -3.54 12.94 21.99
CA ILE A 473 -3.32 12.26 23.27
C ILE A 473 -3.70 13.15 24.46
N GLN A 474 -3.44 14.46 24.39
CA GLN A 474 -3.65 15.40 25.52
C GLN A 474 -5.10 15.49 25.97
N ILE A 475 -6.07 15.18 25.10
CA ILE A 475 -7.49 15.20 25.44
C ILE A 475 -7.90 13.98 26.28
N LYS A 476 -7.19 12.84 26.16
CA LYS A 476 -7.43 11.66 27.01
C LYS A 476 -7.15 11.92 28.51
N HIS A 477 -6.16 12.73 28.82
CA HIS A 477 -5.81 13.03 30.22
C HIS A 477 -6.76 14.03 30.89
N LYS A 478 -7.33 14.98 30.14
CA LYS A 478 -8.28 15.94 30.70
C LYS A 478 -9.65 15.36 31.07
N SER A 479 -10.10 14.32 30.35
CA SER A 479 -11.39 13.67 30.63
C SER A 479 -11.34 12.63 31.75
N SER A 480 -10.14 12.12 32.12
CA SER A 480 -9.98 11.16 33.22
C SER A 480 -9.80 11.82 34.62
N PHE A 481 -9.59 13.15 34.68
CA PHE A 481 -9.51 13.91 35.94
C PHE A 481 -10.78 14.69 36.28
N GLN A 482 -11.85 14.54 35.49
CA GLN A 482 -13.16 15.18 35.76
C GLN A 482 -14.30 14.15 35.98
N LYS A 483 -13.98 12.96 36.51
CA LYS A 483 -15.00 12.03 37.02
C LYS A 483 -14.71 11.69 38.47
#